data_b7cc6f1506b00096ae341664371a1832
#
_entry.id   b7cc6f1506b00096ae341664371a1832
#
_cell.length_a   1.000
_cell.length_b   1.000
_cell.length_c   1.000
_cell.angle_alpha   90.00
_cell.angle_beta   90.00
_cell.angle_gamma   90.00
#
_symmetry.space_group_name_H-M   'P 1'
#
loop_
_entity.id
_entity.type
_entity.pdbx_description
1 polymer ?
#
loop_
_entity_poly.entity_id
_entity_poly.type
_entity_poly.pdbx_seq_one_letter_code
_entity_poly.pdbx_strand_id
1 'polypeptide(L)'
;MQRLTPLLLVGVLLTWLTPVGAQTPDYIIQSNGAPMRALVQPPGQTPRLATPTPAEVRTDVPASGALAAKPATRGKIRIGVILPTESSALGEAAAVVRSGVEAAAQVDQSAELYSVDATGDNVVERYRAAVADGVNVVIGPLSRESIAKLAPSVTVPTIALNSIDRQAAANPKLYSLSLIVEGEARQLARMMRDDGRANPLLVVGGDALSQRLGKAFADEWRAVTGKPARQMAFDANDMTPLLQAAGQADAVALALDVAQAAKFKSALTPDVPVYGTSQLNIGGAQAELAGVRFIDMPWFLMPAHPAVQRYPHPAMPLTRQTERLYALGIDAYRLAVLLAVGRPGAAVRLDGVTGDLKLGRDRVFERQLPAGVMGGNALQ
;
A
#
# COMPACT_ATOMS: atom_id res chain seq x y z
N MET A 1 -24.87 -70.77 38.23
CA MET A 1 -25.66 -70.16 37.16
C MET A 1 -25.58 -68.63 37.34
N GLN A 2 -24.56 -68.02 36.75
CA GLN A 2 -24.33 -66.56 36.78
C GLN A 2 -24.51 -66.05 35.36
N ARG A 3 -25.42 -65.11 35.17
CA ARG A 3 -25.69 -64.49 33.89
C ARG A 3 -24.79 -63.24 33.75
N LEU A 4 -23.93 -63.22 32.75
CA LEU A 4 -23.14 -62.07 32.31
C LEU A 4 -23.99 -61.18 31.46
N THR A 5 -24.07 -59.91 31.83
CA THR A 5 -24.64 -58.81 31.03
C THR A 5 -23.52 -58.11 30.28
N PRO A 6 -23.66 -57.82 28.96
CA PRO A 6 -22.65 -57.03 28.27
C PRO A 6 -22.89 -55.54 28.45
N LEU A 7 -21.83 -54.83 28.80
CA LEU A 7 -21.74 -53.36 28.86
C LEU A 7 -21.62 -52.81 27.44
N LEU A 8 -22.59 -52.04 27.00
CA LEU A 8 -22.53 -51.26 25.75
C LEU A 8 -21.71 -50.00 25.99
N LEU A 9 -20.55 -49.95 25.36
CA LEU A 9 -19.71 -48.73 25.31
C LEU A 9 -20.28 -47.82 24.20
N VAL A 10 -20.92 -46.71 24.58
CA VAL A 10 -21.31 -45.64 23.69
C VAL A 10 -20.10 -44.75 23.48
N GLY A 11 -19.44 -44.92 22.32
CA GLY A 11 -18.39 -44.02 21.88
C GLY A 11 -18.99 -42.68 21.40
N VAL A 12 -18.76 -41.61 22.13
CA VAL A 12 -19.06 -40.26 21.72
C VAL A 12 -17.97 -39.83 20.73
N LEU A 13 -18.30 -39.82 19.43
CA LEU A 13 -17.49 -39.17 18.40
C LEU A 13 -17.60 -37.65 18.61
N LEU A 14 -16.62 -37.05 19.25
CA LEU A 14 -16.40 -35.60 19.16
C LEU A 14 -15.84 -35.28 17.77
N THR A 15 -16.70 -34.85 16.88
CA THR A 15 -16.28 -34.20 15.65
C THR A 15 -15.70 -32.83 16.03
N TRP A 16 -14.41 -32.66 15.90
CA TRP A 16 -13.73 -31.38 15.93
C TRP A 16 -14.17 -30.58 14.71
N LEU A 17 -15.13 -29.70 14.88
CA LEU A 17 -15.36 -28.61 13.96
C LEU A 17 -14.14 -27.67 14.06
N THR A 18 -13.24 -27.78 13.13
CA THR A 18 -12.22 -26.76 12.90
C THR A 18 -12.96 -25.47 12.51
N PRO A 19 -12.75 -24.35 13.25
CA PRO A 19 -13.28 -23.10 12.76
C PRO A 19 -12.62 -22.81 11.41
N VAL A 20 -13.44 -22.63 10.37
CA VAL A 20 -13.00 -22.04 9.11
C VAL A 20 -12.43 -20.69 9.48
N GLY A 21 -11.11 -20.57 9.42
CA GLY A 21 -10.41 -19.34 9.74
C GLY A 21 -10.94 -18.24 8.84
N ALA A 22 -11.50 -17.21 9.44
CA ALA A 22 -11.82 -15.98 8.75
C ALA A 22 -10.55 -15.52 8.03
N GLN A 23 -10.57 -15.52 6.70
CA GLN A 23 -9.47 -15.00 5.91
C GLN A 23 -9.37 -13.53 6.24
N THR A 24 -8.35 -13.14 7.00
CA THR A 24 -8.03 -11.72 7.19
C THR A 24 -7.81 -11.10 5.82
N PRO A 25 -8.43 -9.96 5.52
CA PRO A 25 -8.22 -9.30 4.24
C PRO A 25 -6.73 -9.04 4.01
N ASP A 26 -6.23 -9.42 2.84
CA ASP A 26 -4.80 -9.34 2.48
C ASP A 26 -4.16 -7.93 2.56
N TYR A 27 -4.93 -6.89 2.83
CA TYR A 27 -4.46 -5.53 3.02
C TYR A 27 -4.36 -5.12 4.49
N ILE A 28 -4.79 -5.97 5.43
CA ILE A 28 -4.61 -5.73 6.86
C ILE A 28 -3.22 -6.22 7.24
N ILE A 29 -2.35 -5.29 7.47
CA ILE A 29 -0.97 -5.51 7.86
C ILE A 29 -0.91 -5.34 9.38
N GLN A 30 -0.58 -6.39 10.11
CA GLN A 30 -0.36 -6.29 11.55
C GLN A 30 1.00 -5.68 11.84
N SER A 31 1.04 -4.65 12.64
CA SER A 31 2.28 -4.07 13.12
C SER A 31 2.08 -3.18 14.35
N ASN A 32 3.03 -3.10 15.27
CA ASN A 32 3.02 -2.32 16.53
C ASN A 32 4.31 -1.51 16.67
N GLY A 33 4.37 -0.21 16.73
CA GLY A 33 5.34 0.60 17.10
C GLY A 33 6.04 1.82 17.01
N ALA A 34 6.87 2.56 16.63
CA ALA A 34 7.56 3.75 17.10
C ALA A 34 7.83 4.81 16.04
N PRO A 35 8.07 6.08 16.46
CA PRO A 35 8.19 7.19 15.53
C PRO A 35 9.54 7.22 14.82
N MET A 36 9.53 7.80 13.63
CA MET A 36 10.62 7.87 12.69
C MET A 36 11.19 9.25 12.44
N ARG A 37 12.48 9.29 12.11
CA ARG A 37 13.12 10.46 11.52
C ARG A 37 13.21 10.28 10.01
N ALA A 38 12.65 11.21 9.25
CA ALA A 38 13.03 11.37 7.85
C ALA A 38 14.53 11.70 7.76
N LEU A 39 15.21 11.11 6.80
CA LEU A 39 16.59 11.50 6.49
C LEU A 39 16.58 12.96 6.00
N VAL A 40 16.92 13.89 6.89
CA VAL A 40 17.21 15.27 6.51
C VAL A 40 18.61 15.22 5.89
N GLN A 41 18.71 15.49 4.60
CA GLN A 41 20.00 15.76 3.97
C GLN A 41 20.63 16.98 4.66
N PRO A 42 21.92 16.99 4.97
CA PRO A 42 22.59 18.18 5.48
C PRO A 42 22.48 19.29 4.41
N PRO A 43 22.39 20.57 4.80
CA PRO A 43 22.30 21.66 3.86
C PRO A 43 23.58 21.76 3.04
N GLY A 44 23.58 21.18 1.86
CA GLY A 44 24.60 21.30 0.85
C GLY A 44 24.41 22.63 0.13
N GLN A 45 25.50 23.34 -0.03
CA GLN A 45 25.70 24.63 -0.64
C GLN A 45 24.82 24.87 -1.86
N THR A 46 24.02 25.91 -1.83
CA THR A 46 23.27 26.43 -2.98
C THR A 46 24.23 26.92 -4.05
N PRO A 47 24.17 26.42 -5.30
CA PRO A 47 24.82 27.09 -6.42
C PRO A 47 24.06 28.40 -6.70
N ARG A 48 24.77 29.53 -6.67
CA ARG A 48 24.26 30.80 -7.17
C ARG A 48 23.94 30.65 -8.65
N LEU A 49 22.66 30.67 -9.01
CA LEU A 49 22.23 30.86 -10.39
C LEU A 49 22.44 32.32 -10.78
N ALA A 50 23.23 32.51 -11.81
CA ALA A 50 23.39 33.79 -12.49
C ALA A 50 22.06 34.15 -13.17
N THR A 51 21.62 35.40 -12.98
CA THR A 51 20.44 36.00 -13.61
C THR A 51 20.70 36.18 -15.09
N PRO A 52 19.89 35.69 -16.02
CA PRO A 52 19.98 36.09 -17.44
C PRO A 52 19.21 37.39 -17.68
N THR A 53 19.87 38.28 -18.37
CA THR A 53 19.32 39.53 -18.93
C THR A 53 18.26 39.21 -19.97
N PRO A 54 17.14 39.95 -20.05
CA PRO A 54 16.11 39.72 -21.08
C PRO A 54 16.60 40.17 -22.45
N ALA A 55 16.67 39.26 -23.39
CA ALA A 55 16.80 39.59 -24.83
C ALA A 55 15.37 39.70 -25.43
N GLU A 56 15.09 40.88 -25.97
CA GLU A 56 13.92 41.12 -26.84
C GLU A 56 13.97 40.24 -28.08
N VAL A 57 13.00 39.36 -28.24
CA VAL A 57 12.75 38.65 -29.51
C VAL A 57 11.41 39.14 -30.06
N ARG A 58 11.46 39.97 -31.08
CA ARG A 58 10.34 40.22 -31.96
C ARG A 58 10.11 39.01 -32.85
N THR A 59 8.92 38.47 -32.84
CA THR A 59 8.45 37.53 -33.84
C THR A 59 7.06 37.94 -34.29
N ASP A 60 7.01 38.51 -35.48
CA ASP A 60 5.81 38.60 -36.31
C ASP A 60 5.41 37.20 -36.77
N VAL A 61 4.24 36.72 -36.40
CA VAL A 61 3.60 35.53 -36.93
C VAL A 61 2.20 35.90 -37.40
N PRO A 62 1.80 35.62 -38.64
CA PRO A 62 0.48 36.01 -39.12
C PRO A 62 -0.62 35.15 -38.50
N ALA A 63 -1.71 35.80 -38.13
CA ALA A 63 -2.91 35.19 -37.61
C ALA A 63 -3.57 34.28 -38.64
N SER A 64 -3.38 32.97 -38.50
CA SER A 64 -4.20 31.98 -39.20
C SER A 64 -5.37 31.63 -38.28
N GLY A 65 -6.60 31.81 -38.77
CA GLY A 65 -7.83 31.60 -38.04
C GLY A 65 -8.02 30.15 -37.59
N ALA A 66 -7.70 29.90 -36.36
CA ALA A 66 -8.13 28.69 -35.68
C ALA A 66 -9.57 28.89 -35.18
N LEU A 67 -10.50 28.15 -35.76
CA LEU A 67 -11.85 27.96 -35.22
C LEU A 67 -11.71 27.58 -33.75
N ALA A 68 -12.11 28.51 -32.89
CA ALA A 68 -12.19 28.25 -31.45
C ALA A 68 -13.20 27.12 -31.22
N ALA A 69 -12.69 25.93 -31.00
CA ALA A 69 -13.50 24.83 -30.51
C ALA A 69 -14.12 25.29 -29.17
N LYS A 70 -15.44 25.46 -29.17
CA LYS A 70 -16.25 25.75 -27.98
C LYS A 70 -15.81 24.78 -26.87
N PRO A 71 -15.36 25.26 -25.69
CA PRO A 71 -15.00 24.35 -24.62
C PRO A 71 -16.25 23.50 -24.33
N ALA A 72 -16.15 22.19 -24.54
CA ALA A 72 -17.18 21.26 -24.07
C ALA A 72 -17.36 21.54 -22.59
N THR A 73 -18.57 21.91 -22.17
CA THR A 73 -18.95 22.01 -20.77
C THR A 73 -18.72 20.64 -20.17
N ARG A 74 -17.56 20.46 -19.53
CA ARG A 74 -17.26 19.25 -18.77
C ARG A 74 -18.33 19.16 -17.71
N GLY A 75 -19.18 18.12 -17.79
CA GLY A 75 -20.15 17.82 -16.76
C GLY A 75 -19.42 17.70 -15.41
N LYS A 76 -20.13 18.03 -14.33
CA LYS A 76 -19.60 17.92 -12.96
C LYS A 76 -19.08 16.49 -12.74
N ILE A 77 -17.88 16.34 -12.18
CA ILE A 77 -17.33 15.03 -11.85
C ILE A 77 -18.18 14.46 -10.69
N ARG A 78 -18.76 13.26 -10.89
CA ARG A 78 -19.47 12.53 -9.85
C ARG A 78 -18.75 11.22 -9.57
N ILE A 79 -18.17 11.15 -8.36
CA ILE A 79 -17.39 10.00 -7.89
C ILE A 79 -18.30 9.08 -7.10
N GLY A 80 -18.55 7.88 -7.61
CA GLY A 80 -19.22 6.81 -6.84
C GLY A 80 -18.23 6.17 -5.86
N VAL A 81 -18.53 6.19 -4.58
CA VAL A 81 -17.73 5.53 -3.54
C VAL A 81 -18.46 4.24 -3.15
N ILE A 82 -18.07 3.13 -3.78
CA ILE A 82 -18.71 1.81 -3.62
C ILE A 82 -17.89 0.96 -2.66
N LEU A 83 -18.31 0.93 -1.41
CA LEU A 83 -17.62 0.26 -0.32
C LEU A 83 -18.56 -0.65 0.48
N PRO A 84 -18.02 -1.64 1.21
CA PRO A 84 -18.82 -2.48 2.10
C PRO A 84 -19.55 -1.67 3.18
N THR A 85 -20.68 -2.22 3.65
CA THR A 85 -21.44 -1.67 4.78
C THR A 85 -20.65 -1.84 6.09
N GLU A 86 -20.95 -1.03 7.10
CA GLU A 86 -20.34 -1.11 8.43
C GLU A 86 -20.55 -2.47 9.11
N SER A 87 -21.65 -3.15 8.85
CA SER A 87 -21.95 -4.48 9.39
C SER A 87 -21.17 -5.62 8.73
N SER A 88 -20.43 -5.37 7.67
CA SER A 88 -19.58 -6.38 7.03
C SER A 88 -18.26 -6.59 7.76
N ALA A 89 -17.58 -7.72 7.50
CA ALA A 89 -16.23 -7.99 8.01
C ALA A 89 -15.19 -6.93 7.62
N LEU A 90 -15.46 -6.13 6.58
CA LEU A 90 -14.62 -5.05 6.10
C LEU A 90 -15.17 -3.67 6.45
N GLY A 91 -16.24 -3.58 7.26
CA GLY A 91 -16.95 -2.34 7.54
C GLY A 91 -16.06 -1.26 8.14
N GLU A 92 -15.28 -1.60 9.17
CA GLU A 92 -14.34 -0.67 9.79
C GLU A 92 -13.30 -0.16 8.79
N ALA A 93 -12.68 -1.04 8.03
CA ALA A 93 -11.72 -0.66 6.99
C ALA A 93 -12.36 0.24 5.92
N ALA A 94 -13.59 -0.08 5.49
CA ALA A 94 -14.34 0.71 4.53
C ALA A 94 -14.68 2.11 5.06
N ALA A 95 -15.07 2.21 6.32
CA ALA A 95 -15.36 3.50 6.97
C ALA A 95 -14.12 4.39 7.02
N VAL A 96 -12.95 3.83 7.34
CA VAL A 96 -11.69 4.59 7.35
C VAL A 96 -11.29 5.04 5.95
N VAL A 97 -11.39 4.18 4.93
CA VAL A 97 -11.16 4.57 3.53
C VAL A 97 -12.11 5.69 3.13
N ARG A 98 -13.40 5.55 3.44
CA ARG A 98 -14.42 6.57 3.15
C ARG A 98 -14.07 7.92 3.77
N SER A 99 -13.64 7.93 5.03
CA SER A 99 -13.23 9.18 5.70
C SER A 99 -12.02 9.85 5.04
N GLY A 100 -11.08 9.07 4.50
CA GLY A 100 -9.98 9.60 3.70
C GLY A 100 -10.44 10.20 2.36
N VAL A 101 -11.38 9.56 1.67
CA VAL A 101 -12.00 10.09 0.44
C VAL A 101 -12.73 11.40 0.73
N GLU A 102 -13.51 11.46 1.81
CA GLU A 102 -14.25 12.64 2.24
C GLU A 102 -13.33 13.80 2.62
N ALA A 103 -12.25 13.52 3.36
CA ALA A 103 -11.24 14.51 3.70
C ALA A 103 -10.60 15.13 2.45
N ALA A 104 -10.29 14.30 1.45
CA ALA A 104 -9.76 14.80 0.18
C ALA A 104 -10.79 15.63 -0.60
N ALA A 105 -12.04 15.23 -0.62
CA ALA A 105 -13.13 15.96 -1.26
C ALA A 105 -13.45 17.31 -0.59
N GLN A 106 -13.27 17.40 0.72
CA GLN A 106 -13.41 18.67 1.45
C GLN A 106 -12.35 19.69 1.07
N VAL A 107 -11.13 19.22 0.81
CA VAL A 107 -9.99 20.08 0.41
C VAL A 107 -10.05 20.41 -1.08
N ASP A 108 -10.44 19.45 -1.92
CA ASP A 108 -10.55 19.58 -3.37
C ASP A 108 -12.01 19.38 -3.81
N GLN A 109 -12.74 20.48 -3.96
CA GLN A 109 -14.16 20.49 -4.29
C GLN A 109 -14.46 20.30 -5.80
N SER A 110 -13.53 19.69 -6.54
CA SER A 110 -13.67 19.49 -8.01
C SER A 110 -14.69 18.41 -8.37
N ALA A 111 -15.10 17.56 -7.43
CA ALA A 111 -16.03 16.47 -7.65
C ALA A 111 -17.12 16.38 -6.56
N GLU A 112 -18.25 15.77 -6.92
CA GLU A 112 -19.33 15.41 -6.01
C GLU A 112 -19.22 13.93 -5.65
N LEU A 113 -19.33 13.59 -4.35
CA LEU A 113 -19.32 12.21 -3.89
C LEU A 113 -20.74 11.63 -3.91
N TYR A 114 -20.84 10.39 -4.41
CA TYR A 114 -22.03 9.58 -4.41
C TYR A 114 -21.73 8.27 -3.66
N SER A 115 -22.05 8.21 -2.38
CA SER A 115 -21.77 7.06 -1.53
C SER A 115 -22.74 5.92 -1.80
N VAL A 116 -22.22 4.70 -1.99
CA VAL A 116 -22.98 3.48 -2.25
C VAL A 116 -22.45 2.36 -1.37
N ASP A 117 -23.31 1.81 -0.55
CA ASP A 117 -23.02 0.61 0.22
C ASP A 117 -23.27 -0.63 -0.64
N ALA A 118 -22.25 -1.46 -0.79
CA ALA A 118 -22.31 -2.68 -1.57
C ALA A 118 -21.55 -3.84 -0.91
N THR A 119 -22.12 -5.03 -0.99
CA THR A 119 -21.49 -6.30 -0.62
C THR A 119 -21.11 -7.09 -1.87
N GLY A 120 -20.39 -8.20 -1.71
CA GLY A 120 -20.06 -9.08 -2.83
C GLY A 120 -21.26 -9.56 -3.64
N ASP A 121 -22.47 -9.64 -3.04
CA ASP A 121 -23.67 -10.17 -3.71
C ASP A 121 -24.39 -9.12 -4.56
N ASN A 122 -24.37 -7.85 -4.16
CA ASN A 122 -25.09 -6.78 -4.85
C ASN A 122 -24.19 -5.75 -5.55
N VAL A 123 -22.86 -5.92 -5.52
CA VAL A 123 -21.93 -4.92 -6.04
C VAL A 123 -22.16 -4.54 -7.50
N VAL A 124 -22.53 -5.51 -8.36
CA VAL A 124 -22.79 -5.25 -9.78
C VAL A 124 -24.07 -4.45 -9.98
N GLU A 125 -25.12 -4.77 -9.24
CA GLU A 125 -26.38 -4.03 -9.27
C GLU A 125 -26.20 -2.59 -8.81
N ARG A 126 -25.55 -2.42 -7.65
CA ARG A 126 -25.26 -1.10 -7.06
C ARG A 126 -24.39 -0.24 -7.97
N TYR A 127 -23.37 -0.85 -8.59
CA TYR A 127 -22.53 -0.17 -9.56
C TYR A 127 -23.33 0.33 -10.76
N ARG A 128 -24.18 -0.54 -11.36
CA ARG A 128 -25.01 -0.16 -12.52
C ARG A 128 -25.99 0.95 -12.18
N ALA A 129 -26.64 0.88 -11.02
CA ALA A 129 -27.52 1.92 -10.54
C ALA A 129 -26.78 3.26 -10.39
N ALA A 130 -25.61 3.27 -9.73
CA ALA A 130 -24.82 4.47 -9.56
C ALA A 130 -24.38 5.10 -10.92
N VAL A 131 -23.98 4.28 -11.89
CA VAL A 131 -23.61 4.76 -13.24
C VAL A 131 -24.85 5.32 -13.97
N ALA A 132 -26.02 4.68 -13.84
CA ALA A 132 -27.26 5.19 -14.40
C ALA A 132 -27.67 6.54 -13.79
N ASP A 133 -27.38 6.75 -12.51
CA ASP A 133 -27.58 8.03 -11.79
C ASP A 133 -26.54 9.09 -12.14
N GLY A 134 -25.61 8.82 -13.10
CA GLY A 134 -24.67 9.78 -13.62
C GLY A 134 -23.30 9.80 -12.94
N VAL A 135 -22.96 8.78 -12.14
CA VAL A 135 -21.58 8.56 -11.68
C VAL A 135 -20.68 8.29 -12.90
N ASN A 136 -19.58 9.02 -13.01
CA ASN A 136 -18.68 8.94 -14.16
C ASN A 136 -17.27 8.45 -13.83
N VAL A 137 -16.99 8.22 -12.54
CA VAL A 137 -15.80 7.52 -12.04
C VAL A 137 -16.13 6.84 -10.70
N VAL A 138 -15.53 5.68 -10.41
CA VAL A 138 -15.84 4.90 -9.20
C VAL A 138 -14.56 4.63 -8.38
N ILE A 139 -14.66 4.79 -7.06
CA ILE A 139 -13.70 4.34 -6.04
C ILE A 139 -14.29 3.10 -5.37
N GLY A 140 -13.52 2.02 -5.31
CA GLY A 140 -13.95 0.72 -4.82
C GLY A 140 -14.19 -0.27 -5.98
N PRO A 141 -14.54 -1.51 -5.69
CA PRO A 141 -14.72 -2.07 -4.34
C PRO A 141 -13.41 -2.36 -3.61
N LEU A 142 -13.54 -2.81 -2.33
CA LEU A 142 -12.41 -3.05 -1.43
C LEU A 142 -12.02 -4.54 -1.34
N SER A 143 -12.94 -5.48 -1.50
CA SER A 143 -12.65 -6.90 -1.45
C SER A 143 -12.31 -7.48 -2.82
N ARG A 144 -11.38 -8.45 -2.85
CA ARG A 144 -11.01 -9.16 -4.10
C ARG A 144 -12.22 -9.85 -4.75
N GLU A 145 -13.10 -10.43 -3.93
CA GLU A 145 -14.32 -11.09 -4.41
C GLU A 145 -15.22 -10.11 -5.14
N SER A 146 -15.51 -8.95 -4.52
CA SER A 146 -16.34 -7.90 -5.14
C SER A 146 -15.69 -7.35 -6.42
N ILE A 147 -14.36 -7.21 -6.44
CA ILE A 147 -13.61 -6.79 -7.63
C ILE A 147 -13.79 -7.80 -8.77
N ALA A 148 -13.59 -9.08 -8.49
CA ALA A 148 -13.73 -10.13 -9.50
C ALA A 148 -15.15 -10.20 -10.07
N LYS A 149 -16.19 -10.09 -9.21
CA LYS A 149 -17.59 -10.04 -9.65
C LYS A 149 -17.90 -8.79 -10.48
N LEU A 150 -17.36 -7.65 -10.09
CA LEU A 150 -17.64 -6.37 -10.77
C LEU A 150 -16.90 -6.21 -12.09
N ALA A 151 -15.67 -6.72 -12.21
CA ALA A 151 -14.75 -6.48 -13.32
C ALA A 151 -15.37 -6.61 -14.73
N PRO A 152 -16.21 -7.65 -15.04
CA PRO A 152 -16.85 -7.77 -16.36
C PRO A 152 -17.88 -6.67 -16.65
N SER A 153 -18.43 -6.03 -15.62
CA SER A 153 -19.50 -5.03 -15.72
C SER A 153 -19.00 -3.58 -15.65
N VAL A 154 -17.68 -3.35 -15.52
CA VAL A 154 -17.12 -2.01 -15.41
C VAL A 154 -17.24 -1.25 -16.74
N THR A 155 -17.91 -0.10 -16.71
CA THR A 155 -18.18 0.76 -17.89
C THR A 155 -17.65 2.17 -17.76
N VAL A 156 -17.33 2.64 -16.55
CA VAL A 156 -16.65 3.91 -16.28
C VAL A 156 -15.29 3.67 -15.59
N PRO A 157 -14.33 4.61 -15.61
CA PRO A 157 -13.10 4.45 -14.85
C PRO A 157 -13.38 4.05 -13.40
N THR A 158 -12.81 2.94 -12.96
CA THR A 158 -13.07 2.36 -11.65
C THR A 158 -11.75 2.00 -10.97
N ILE A 159 -11.51 2.52 -9.77
CA ILE A 159 -10.33 2.26 -8.96
C ILE A 159 -10.66 1.22 -7.91
N ALA A 160 -10.33 -0.04 -8.17
CA ALA A 160 -10.38 -1.09 -7.17
C ALA A 160 -9.33 -0.84 -6.08
N LEU A 161 -9.73 -0.98 -4.81
CA LEU A 161 -8.86 -0.71 -3.65
C LEU A 161 -8.18 -1.97 -3.13
N ASN A 162 -7.90 -2.90 -4.02
CA ASN A 162 -7.15 -4.13 -3.77
C ASN A 162 -6.47 -4.60 -5.06
N SER A 163 -5.67 -5.66 -4.96
CA SER A 163 -5.06 -6.29 -6.13
C SER A 163 -6.12 -6.84 -7.09
N ILE A 164 -5.85 -6.73 -8.38
CA ILE A 164 -6.66 -7.32 -9.45
C ILE A 164 -5.90 -8.51 -10.06
N ASP A 165 -6.62 -9.53 -10.46
CA ASP A 165 -6.06 -10.66 -11.22
C ASP A 165 -6.01 -10.36 -12.73
N ARG A 166 -5.47 -11.31 -13.50
CA ARG A 166 -5.38 -11.15 -14.97
C ARG A 166 -6.71 -11.00 -15.65
N GLN A 167 -7.75 -11.67 -15.15
CA GLN A 167 -9.09 -11.62 -15.73
C GLN A 167 -9.73 -10.24 -15.50
N ALA A 168 -9.67 -9.74 -14.28
CA ALA A 168 -10.12 -8.40 -13.93
C ALA A 168 -9.33 -7.32 -14.68
N ALA A 169 -8.01 -7.50 -14.81
CA ALA A 169 -7.14 -6.61 -15.58
C ALA A 169 -7.43 -6.60 -17.10
N ALA A 170 -8.25 -7.49 -17.63
CA ALA A 170 -8.69 -7.44 -19.02
C ALA A 170 -9.61 -6.25 -19.30
N ASN A 171 -10.34 -5.73 -18.29
CA ASN A 171 -11.19 -4.57 -18.46
C ASN A 171 -10.35 -3.27 -18.52
N PRO A 172 -10.41 -2.50 -19.63
CA PRO A 172 -9.56 -1.32 -19.81
C PRO A 172 -9.91 -0.13 -18.91
N LYS A 173 -11.04 -0.17 -18.21
CA LYS A 173 -11.51 0.89 -17.30
C LYS A 173 -11.39 0.52 -15.84
N LEU A 174 -10.87 -0.68 -15.53
CA LEU A 174 -10.61 -1.11 -14.17
C LEU A 174 -9.12 -0.89 -13.85
N TYR A 175 -8.87 -0.15 -12.78
CA TYR A 175 -7.55 0.18 -12.24
C TYR A 175 -7.42 -0.39 -10.84
N SER A 176 -6.20 -0.69 -10.40
CA SER A 176 -5.91 -1.14 -9.04
C SER A 176 -5.04 -0.13 -8.31
N LEU A 177 -5.50 0.32 -7.17
CA LEU A 177 -4.71 1.02 -6.15
C LEU A 177 -4.74 0.18 -4.88
N SER A 178 -3.59 -0.31 -4.42
CA SER A 178 -3.55 -1.23 -3.28
C SER A 178 -2.33 -1.01 -2.40
N LEU A 179 -2.43 -1.44 -1.14
CA LEU A 179 -1.35 -1.40 -0.16
C LEU A 179 -0.64 -2.76 -0.06
N ILE A 180 -0.51 -3.47 -1.19
CA ILE A 180 0.14 -4.79 -1.20
C ILE A 180 1.61 -4.67 -0.84
N VAL A 181 2.02 -5.53 0.06
CA VAL A 181 3.36 -5.52 0.67
C VAL A 181 4.44 -6.11 -0.24
N GLU A 182 4.06 -6.92 -1.21
CA GLU A 182 5.01 -7.49 -2.20
C GLU A 182 5.67 -6.39 -3.04
N GLY A 183 4.96 -5.30 -3.31
CA GLY A 183 5.53 -4.11 -3.96
C GLY A 183 6.65 -3.48 -3.13
N GLU A 184 6.44 -3.41 -1.82
CA GLU A 184 7.42 -2.91 -0.87
C GLU A 184 8.65 -3.81 -0.78
N ALA A 185 8.44 -5.13 -0.68
CA ALA A 185 9.55 -6.08 -0.65
C ALA A 185 10.40 -6.01 -1.94
N ARG A 186 9.78 -5.85 -3.10
CA ARG A 186 10.50 -5.62 -4.37
C ARG A 186 11.27 -4.31 -4.34
N GLN A 187 10.65 -3.21 -3.87
CA GLN A 187 11.36 -1.94 -3.74
C GLN A 187 12.54 -2.03 -2.77
N LEU A 188 12.39 -2.75 -1.65
CA LEU A 188 13.47 -2.98 -0.70
C LEU A 188 14.65 -3.69 -1.33
N ALA A 189 14.41 -4.72 -2.16
CA ALA A 189 15.47 -5.43 -2.89
C ALA A 189 16.24 -4.49 -3.83
N ARG A 190 15.53 -3.64 -4.59
CA ARG A 190 16.15 -2.62 -5.45
C ARG A 190 16.97 -1.62 -4.63
N MET A 191 16.41 -1.10 -3.53
CA MET A 191 17.09 -0.15 -2.63
C MET A 191 18.40 -0.74 -2.08
N MET A 192 18.40 -1.99 -1.64
CA MET A 192 19.60 -2.66 -1.14
C MET A 192 20.65 -2.81 -2.23
N ARG A 193 20.27 -3.17 -3.47
CA ARG A 193 21.18 -3.20 -4.62
C ARG A 193 21.78 -1.82 -4.89
N ASP A 194 20.95 -0.77 -4.88
CA ASP A 194 21.37 0.60 -5.15
C ASP A 194 22.27 1.16 -4.04
N ASP A 195 22.10 0.66 -2.81
CA ASP A 195 23.03 0.88 -1.67
C ASP A 195 24.33 0.07 -1.80
N GLY A 196 24.56 -0.65 -2.90
CA GLY A 196 25.76 -1.43 -3.17
C GLY A 196 25.84 -2.76 -2.44
N ARG A 197 24.72 -3.29 -1.91
CA ARG A 197 24.71 -4.61 -1.27
C ARG A 197 24.81 -5.71 -2.33
N ALA A 198 25.69 -6.68 -2.07
CA ALA A 198 26.00 -7.74 -3.02
C ALA A 198 25.69 -9.15 -2.48
N ASN A 199 25.68 -9.31 -1.16
CA ASN A 199 25.47 -10.60 -0.47
C ASN A 199 24.55 -10.45 0.74
N PRO A 200 23.29 -10.02 0.54
CA PRO A 200 22.33 -9.85 1.65
C PRO A 200 21.86 -11.20 2.19
N LEU A 201 21.58 -11.24 3.49
CA LEU A 201 20.80 -12.29 4.13
C LEU A 201 19.35 -11.87 4.21
N LEU A 202 18.44 -12.65 3.67
CA LEU A 202 17.00 -12.51 3.84
C LEU A 202 16.51 -13.39 4.99
N VAL A 203 15.97 -12.78 6.04
CA VAL A 203 15.39 -13.48 7.19
C VAL A 203 13.88 -13.48 7.07
N VAL A 204 13.27 -14.67 7.13
CA VAL A 204 11.84 -14.87 6.83
C VAL A 204 11.13 -15.54 7.99
N GLY A 205 10.04 -14.95 8.46
CA GLY A 205 9.14 -15.54 9.45
C GLY A 205 8.31 -16.68 8.89
N GLY A 206 7.72 -17.46 9.79
CA GLY A 206 6.90 -18.63 9.44
C GLY A 206 5.48 -18.29 8.98
N ASP A 207 4.97 -17.08 9.23
CA ASP A 207 3.62 -16.67 8.87
C ASP A 207 3.46 -16.37 7.37
N ALA A 208 2.21 -16.41 6.89
CA ALA A 208 1.90 -16.26 5.47
C ALA A 208 2.33 -14.90 4.89
N LEU A 209 2.30 -13.83 5.69
CA LEU A 209 2.70 -12.49 5.25
C LEU A 209 4.21 -12.42 5.06
N SER A 210 4.97 -12.89 6.07
CA SER A 210 6.43 -12.98 6.01
C SER A 210 6.91 -13.82 4.83
N GLN A 211 6.24 -14.95 4.54
CA GLN A 211 6.56 -15.79 3.40
C GLN A 211 6.32 -15.08 2.05
N ARG A 212 5.23 -14.31 1.92
CA ARG A 212 4.94 -13.51 0.71
C ARG A 212 5.96 -12.40 0.50
N LEU A 213 6.32 -11.69 1.58
CA LEU A 213 7.38 -10.67 1.58
C LEU A 213 8.72 -11.27 1.15
N GLY A 214 9.11 -12.37 1.79
CA GLY A 214 10.36 -13.05 1.50
C GLY A 214 10.45 -13.52 0.04
N LYS A 215 9.37 -14.13 -0.46
CA LYS A 215 9.30 -14.54 -1.87
C LYS A 215 9.42 -13.34 -2.83
N ALA A 216 8.68 -12.27 -2.59
CA ALA A 216 8.70 -11.09 -3.46
C ALA A 216 10.07 -10.40 -3.46
N PHE A 217 10.75 -10.33 -2.30
CA PHE A 217 12.12 -9.84 -2.19
C PHE A 217 13.09 -10.73 -2.98
N ALA A 218 13.05 -12.05 -2.77
CA ALA A 218 13.99 -13.00 -3.39
C ALA A 218 13.84 -13.03 -4.91
N ASP A 219 12.61 -12.99 -5.42
CA ASP A 219 12.32 -12.94 -6.86
C ASP A 219 12.89 -11.66 -7.49
N GLU A 220 12.64 -10.50 -6.86
CA GLU A 220 13.16 -9.21 -7.34
C GLU A 220 14.69 -9.14 -7.24
N TRP A 221 15.27 -9.57 -6.11
CA TRP A 221 16.70 -9.59 -5.94
C TRP A 221 17.39 -10.37 -7.07
N ARG A 222 16.85 -11.56 -7.39
CA ARG A 222 17.35 -12.35 -8.53
C ARG A 222 17.19 -11.63 -9.85
N ALA A 223 16.05 -10.96 -10.06
CA ALA A 223 15.78 -10.24 -11.29
C ALA A 223 16.75 -9.07 -11.53
N VAL A 224 17.10 -8.33 -10.47
CA VAL A 224 17.94 -7.12 -10.59
C VAL A 224 19.43 -7.36 -10.43
N THR A 225 19.84 -8.52 -9.86
CA THR A 225 21.25 -8.86 -9.63
C THR A 225 21.74 -10.06 -10.41
N GLY A 226 20.85 -10.90 -10.94
CA GLY A 226 21.15 -12.21 -11.53
C GLY A 226 21.50 -13.29 -10.51
N LYS A 227 21.52 -13.00 -9.21
CA LYS A 227 21.93 -13.91 -8.13
C LYS A 227 20.78 -14.20 -7.17
N PRO A 228 20.67 -15.44 -6.63
CA PRO A 228 19.69 -15.71 -5.58
C PRO A 228 20.07 -14.97 -4.28
N ALA A 229 19.08 -14.47 -3.54
CA ALA A 229 19.29 -14.03 -2.18
C ALA A 229 19.53 -15.26 -1.27
N ARG A 230 20.48 -15.13 -0.34
CA ARG A 230 20.63 -16.13 0.73
C ARG A 230 19.47 -15.97 1.70
N GLN A 231 18.65 -17.00 1.85
CA GLN A 231 17.46 -16.95 2.69
C GLN A 231 17.56 -17.92 3.86
N MET A 232 17.12 -17.48 5.04
CA MET A 232 16.98 -18.34 6.23
C MET A 232 15.66 -18.05 6.94
N ALA A 233 15.07 -19.11 7.50
CA ALA A 233 13.89 -18.99 8.36
C ALA A 233 14.30 -18.42 9.72
N PHE A 234 13.44 -17.59 10.30
CA PHE A 234 13.57 -17.13 11.68
C PHE A 234 13.13 -18.26 12.63
N ASP A 235 14.04 -18.65 13.53
CA ASP A 235 13.72 -19.52 14.66
C ASP A 235 14.03 -18.78 15.97
N ALA A 236 12.99 -18.53 16.75
CA ALA A 236 13.08 -17.84 18.03
C ALA A 236 13.80 -18.69 19.12
N ASN A 237 13.88 -20.03 18.97
CA ASN A 237 14.48 -20.94 19.93
C ASN A 237 15.96 -21.14 19.70
N ASP A 238 16.42 -21.07 18.44
CA ASP A 238 17.83 -21.15 18.07
C ASP A 238 18.19 -20.12 17.00
N MET A 239 18.64 -18.98 17.42
CA MET A 239 19.13 -17.92 16.51
C MET A 239 20.60 -18.06 16.14
N THR A 240 21.34 -19.00 16.72
CA THR A 240 22.80 -19.11 16.52
C THR A 240 23.19 -19.25 15.05
N PRO A 241 22.59 -20.16 14.26
CA PRO A 241 22.93 -20.28 12.83
C PRO A 241 22.60 -19.02 12.04
N LEU A 242 21.49 -18.35 12.43
CA LEU A 242 21.02 -17.14 11.78
C LEU A 242 21.96 -15.95 12.02
N LEU A 243 22.43 -15.78 13.27
CA LEU A 243 23.39 -14.73 13.64
C LEU A 243 24.75 -14.96 12.99
N GLN A 244 25.21 -16.20 12.91
CA GLN A 244 26.44 -16.54 12.18
C GLN A 244 26.31 -16.21 10.69
N ALA A 245 25.17 -16.51 10.08
CA ALA A 245 24.89 -16.17 8.68
C ALA A 245 24.85 -14.67 8.44
N ALA A 246 24.25 -13.92 9.38
CA ALA A 246 24.18 -12.46 9.34
C ALA A 246 25.56 -11.80 9.44
N GLY A 247 26.46 -12.33 10.28
CA GLY A 247 27.84 -11.87 10.37
C GLY A 247 28.68 -12.10 9.11
N GLN A 248 28.24 -12.94 8.17
CA GLN A 248 28.87 -13.19 6.87
C GLN A 248 28.20 -12.41 5.72
N ALA A 249 27.07 -11.75 6.00
CA ALA A 249 26.34 -10.94 5.04
C ALA A 249 26.79 -9.48 5.07
N ASP A 250 26.63 -8.78 3.95
CA ASP A 250 26.90 -7.34 3.87
C ASP A 250 25.68 -6.49 4.28
N ALA A 251 24.53 -7.13 4.44
CA ALA A 251 23.30 -6.54 4.97
C ALA A 251 22.26 -7.64 5.30
N VAL A 252 21.24 -7.29 6.08
CA VAL A 252 20.10 -8.17 6.39
C VAL A 252 18.79 -7.52 5.94
N ALA A 253 17.97 -8.25 5.19
CA ALA A 253 16.59 -7.90 4.89
C ALA A 253 15.63 -8.67 5.80
N LEU A 254 14.68 -7.97 6.43
CA LEU A 254 13.71 -8.57 7.34
C LEU A 254 12.34 -8.73 6.67
N ALA A 255 11.91 -9.96 6.51
CA ALA A 255 10.53 -10.34 6.23
C ALA A 255 9.95 -11.00 7.49
N LEU A 256 9.78 -10.21 8.54
CA LEU A 256 9.41 -10.61 9.89
C LEU A 256 8.29 -9.73 10.43
N ASP A 257 7.53 -10.21 11.40
CA ASP A 257 6.76 -9.33 12.26
C ASP A 257 7.68 -8.51 13.17
N VAL A 258 7.11 -7.51 13.84
CA VAL A 258 7.87 -6.55 14.65
C VAL A 258 8.55 -7.20 15.85
N ALA A 259 7.88 -8.16 16.53
CA ALA A 259 8.43 -8.82 17.72
C ALA A 259 9.62 -9.71 17.33
N GLN A 260 9.50 -10.45 16.24
CA GLN A 260 10.58 -11.25 15.67
C GLN A 260 11.76 -10.36 15.21
N ALA A 261 11.43 -9.25 14.52
CA ALA A 261 12.44 -8.30 14.05
C ALA A 261 13.20 -7.65 15.22
N ALA A 262 12.50 -7.23 16.27
CA ALA A 262 13.10 -6.68 17.48
C ALA A 262 14.01 -7.69 18.18
N LYS A 263 13.52 -8.92 18.36
CA LYS A 263 14.31 -10.01 18.96
C LYS A 263 15.58 -10.30 18.17
N PHE A 264 15.46 -10.42 16.85
CA PHE A 264 16.61 -10.65 15.97
C PHE A 264 17.60 -9.47 15.99
N LYS A 265 17.11 -8.23 15.83
CA LYS A 265 17.94 -7.03 15.78
C LYS A 265 18.70 -6.79 17.08
N SER A 266 18.08 -7.08 18.24
CA SER A 266 18.74 -6.95 19.56
C SER A 266 19.88 -7.95 19.77
N ALA A 267 19.87 -9.08 19.09
CA ALA A 267 20.92 -10.09 19.15
C ALA A 267 21.99 -9.91 18.07
N LEU A 268 21.73 -9.06 17.06
CA LEU A 268 22.64 -8.85 15.94
C LEU A 268 23.80 -7.94 16.36
N THR A 269 25.00 -8.20 15.79
CA THR A 269 26.14 -7.27 15.94
C THR A 269 25.78 -5.91 15.31
N PRO A 270 26.17 -4.77 15.96
CA PRO A 270 25.73 -3.42 15.55
C PRO A 270 26.07 -3.02 14.12
N ASP A 271 27.15 -3.57 13.55
CA ASP A 271 27.72 -3.12 12.28
C ASP A 271 27.06 -3.67 11.03
N VAL A 272 26.12 -4.61 11.16
CA VAL A 272 25.41 -5.18 10.00
C VAL A 272 24.20 -4.31 9.67
N PRO A 273 24.13 -3.66 8.49
CA PRO A 273 22.98 -2.88 8.08
C PRO A 273 21.72 -3.73 7.96
N VAL A 274 20.62 -3.27 8.56
CA VAL A 274 19.35 -3.98 8.57
C VAL A 274 18.31 -3.17 7.81
N TYR A 275 17.53 -3.86 6.99
CA TYR A 275 16.52 -3.30 6.11
C TYR A 275 15.15 -3.95 6.34
N GLY A 276 14.09 -3.16 6.25
CA GLY A 276 12.71 -3.62 6.43
C GLY A 276 11.70 -2.86 5.59
N THR A 277 10.50 -3.36 5.55
CA THR A 277 9.34 -2.72 4.91
C THR A 277 8.54 -1.90 5.93
N SER A 278 7.48 -1.27 5.48
CA SER A 278 6.51 -0.54 6.33
C SER A 278 5.92 -1.40 7.45
N GLN A 279 6.00 -2.74 7.32
CA GLN A 279 5.54 -3.70 8.32
C GLN A 279 6.18 -3.49 9.69
N LEU A 280 7.41 -2.99 9.70
CA LEU A 280 8.12 -2.69 10.94
C LEU A 280 7.70 -1.35 11.57
N ASN A 281 6.99 -0.49 10.85
CA ASN A 281 6.49 0.78 11.39
C ASN A 281 5.07 0.65 11.92
N ILE A 282 4.96 0.39 13.19
CA ILE A 282 3.71 0.19 13.89
C ILE A 282 3.26 1.37 14.77
N GLY A 283 4.03 2.50 14.80
CA GLY A 283 3.81 3.66 15.71
C GLY A 283 4.28 3.38 17.16
N GLY A 284 4.61 4.38 17.97
CA GLY A 284 5.19 4.24 19.32
C GLY A 284 6.72 4.04 19.34
N ALA A 285 7.38 3.88 20.49
CA ALA A 285 8.84 3.74 20.55
C ALA A 285 9.30 2.29 20.32
N GLN A 286 10.21 2.05 19.39
CA GLN A 286 10.83 0.74 19.11
C GLN A 286 12.36 0.86 19.19
N ALA A 287 12.84 1.04 20.41
CA ALA A 287 14.27 1.19 20.66
C ALA A 287 15.09 0.03 20.07
N GLU A 288 14.53 -1.19 20.10
CA GLU A 288 15.16 -2.41 19.61
C GLU A 288 15.38 -2.39 18.08
N LEU A 289 14.56 -1.63 17.35
CA LEU A 289 14.69 -1.48 15.89
C LEU A 289 15.48 -0.22 15.48
N ALA A 290 16.10 0.47 16.43
CA ALA A 290 16.90 1.65 16.12
C ALA A 290 17.97 1.36 15.05
N GLY A 291 18.09 2.25 14.06
CA GLY A 291 19.02 2.12 12.95
C GLY A 291 18.55 1.23 11.79
N VAL A 292 17.42 0.54 11.90
CA VAL A 292 16.85 -0.19 10.76
C VAL A 292 16.45 0.79 9.67
N ARG A 293 16.96 0.59 8.46
CA ARG A 293 16.53 1.33 7.26
C ARG A 293 15.27 0.68 6.70
N PHE A 294 14.27 1.45 6.34
CA PHE A 294 13.01 0.91 5.88
C PHE A 294 12.30 1.89 4.96
N ILE A 295 11.27 1.41 4.31
CA ILE A 295 10.42 2.20 3.45
C ILE A 295 9.01 2.26 4.02
N ASP A 296 8.38 3.42 3.91
CA ASP A 296 6.96 3.60 4.24
C ASP A 296 6.39 4.78 3.44
N MET A 297 5.08 4.99 3.52
CA MET A 297 4.41 6.05 2.76
C MET A 297 4.80 7.45 3.23
N PRO A 298 4.74 8.46 2.33
CA PRO A 298 5.00 9.86 2.66
C PRO A 298 4.16 10.37 3.82
N TRP A 299 2.93 9.87 3.97
CA TRP A 299 2.03 10.21 5.06
C TRP A 299 2.69 10.11 6.45
N PHE A 300 3.60 9.15 6.63
CA PHE A 300 4.31 8.94 7.89
C PHE A 300 5.74 9.48 7.89
N LEU A 301 6.43 9.40 6.74
CA LEU A 301 7.85 9.73 6.66
C LEU A 301 8.12 11.20 6.34
N MET A 302 7.17 11.86 5.71
CA MET A 302 7.35 13.19 5.14
C MET A 302 6.23 14.15 5.58
N PRO A 303 6.05 14.42 6.89
CA PRO A 303 4.95 15.27 7.38
C PRO A 303 5.03 16.71 6.84
N ALA A 304 6.21 17.18 6.44
CA ALA A 304 6.41 18.49 5.82
C ALA A 304 6.14 18.49 4.30
N HIS A 305 5.83 17.33 3.69
CA HIS A 305 5.61 17.24 2.26
C HIS A 305 4.29 17.95 1.87
N PRO A 306 4.26 18.79 0.82
CA PRO A 306 3.05 19.55 0.46
C PRO A 306 1.82 18.69 0.22
N ALA A 307 1.98 17.49 -0.37
CA ALA A 307 0.88 16.56 -0.57
C ALA A 307 0.31 16.03 0.75
N VAL A 308 1.14 15.87 1.80
CA VAL A 308 0.72 15.41 3.13
C VAL A 308 0.10 16.56 3.92
N GLN A 309 0.75 17.73 3.97
CA GLN A 309 0.28 18.90 4.71
C GLN A 309 -1.09 19.41 4.24
N ARG A 310 -1.44 19.11 3.00
CA ARG A 310 -2.70 19.57 2.39
C ARG A 310 -3.93 18.96 3.05
N TYR A 311 -3.83 17.76 3.62
CA TYR A 311 -4.97 17.00 4.13
C TYR A 311 -4.97 16.94 5.65
N PRO A 312 -6.15 17.06 6.31
CA PRO A 312 -6.25 16.91 7.75
C PRO A 312 -5.91 15.48 8.17
N HIS A 313 -5.35 15.33 9.37
CA HIS A 313 -5.27 14.03 10.01
C HIS A 313 -6.67 13.55 10.44
N PRO A 314 -6.86 12.22 10.59
CA PRO A 314 -8.13 11.68 11.05
C PRO A 314 -8.58 12.31 12.35
N ALA A 315 -9.88 12.67 12.46
CA ALA A 315 -10.44 13.27 13.66
C ALA A 315 -10.45 12.31 14.88
N MET A 316 -10.49 11.00 14.62
CA MET A 316 -10.36 9.96 15.64
C MET A 316 -8.97 9.32 15.57
N PRO A 317 -8.38 8.96 16.72
CA PRO A 317 -7.10 8.26 16.74
C PRO A 317 -7.22 6.93 15.99
N LEU A 318 -6.39 6.74 14.99
CA LEU A 318 -6.25 5.49 14.25
C LEU A 318 -4.92 4.81 14.60
N THR A 319 -4.87 3.48 14.47
CA THR A 319 -3.59 2.77 14.47
C THR A 319 -2.83 3.10 13.19
N ARG A 320 -1.52 2.88 13.17
CA ARG A 320 -0.72 3.04 11.93
C ARG A 320 -1.33 2.29 10.75
N GLN A 321 -1.87 1.12 11.02
CA GLN A 321 -2.47 0.27 10.01
C GLN A 321 -3.76 0.87 9.42
N THR A 322 -4.67 1.28 10.27
CA THR A 322 -5.92 1.90 9.83
C THR A 322 -5.68 3.27 9.22
N GLU A 323 -4.68 4.02 9.70
CA GLU A 323 -4.28 5.31 9.11
C GLU A 323 -3.71 5.16 7.68
N ARG A 324 -3.11 4.00 7.34
CA ARG A 324 -2.77 3.68 5.94
C ARG A 324 -3.98 3.60 5.03
N LEU A 325 -5.10 3.11 5.54
CA LEU A 325 -6.36 3.05 4.80
C LEU A 325 -6.98 4.45 4.59
N TYR A 326 -6.81 5.33 5.58
CA TYR A 326 -7.20 6.74 5.44
C TYR A 326 -6.39 7.42 4.31
N ALA A 327 -5.08 7.26 4.32
CA ALA A 327 -4.20 7.77 3.27
C ALA A 327 -4.54 7.17 1.89
N LEU A 328 -4.91 5.88 1.83
CA LEU A 328 -5.39 5.23 0.60
C LEU A 328 -6.65 5.92 0.06
N GLY A 329 -7.59 6.27 0.94
CA GLY A 329 -8.81 7.00 0.57
C GLY A 329 -8.50 8.37 -0.05
N ILE A 330 -7.55 9.11 0.52
CA ILE A 330 -7.10 10.41 -0.02
C ILE A 330 -6.59 10.25 -1.46
N ASP A 331 -5.65 9.33 -1.69
CA ASP A 331 -5.08 9.15 -3.03
C ASP A 331 -6.08 8.54 -4.01
N ALA A 332 -7.00 7.69 -3.54
CA ALA A 332 -8.08 7.17 -4.38
C ALA A 332 -8.97 8.30 -4.95
N TYR A 333 -9.34 9.28 -4.12
CA TYR A 333 -10.07 10.47 -4.57
C TYR A 333 -9.28 11.26 -5.61
N ARG A 334 -8.01 11.55 -5.34
CA ARG A 334 -7.13 12.32 -6.23
C ARG A 334 -6.97 11.63 -7.59
N LEU A 335 -6.77 10.31 -7.58
CA LEU A 335 -6.68 9.52 -8.80
C LEU A 335 -8.02 9.45 -9.54
N ALA A 336 -9.15 9.37 -8.83
CA ALA A 336 -10.47 9.39 -9.45
C ALA A 336 -10.72 10.69 -10.22
N VAL A 337 -10.36 11.84 -9.64
CA VAL A 337 -10.42 13.14 -10.33
C VAL A 337 -9.51 13.15 -11.56
N LEU A 338 -8.27 12.66 -11.45
CA LEU A 338 -7.34 12.59 -12.59
C LEU A 338 -7.86 11.69 -13.71
N LEU A 339 -8.44 10.54 -13.39
CA LEU A 339 -9.01 9.61 -14.37
C LEU A 339 -10.28 10.16 -15.02
N ALA A 340 -11.09 10.93 -14.30
CA ALA A 340 -12.31 11.55 -14.85
C ALA A 340 -12.02 12.65 -15.86
N VAL A 341 -10.92 13.41 -15.67
CA VAL A 341 -10.53 14.51 -16.59
C VAL A 341 -9.48 14.11 -17.62
N GLY A 342 -8.82 12.97 -17.38
CA GLY A 342 -7.73 12.49 -18.23
C GLY A 342 -8.19 12.03 -19.60
N ARG A 343 -7.22 11.98 -20.54
CA ARG A 343 -7.45 11.34 -21.84
C ARG A 343 -7.20 9.84 -21.71
N PRO A 344 -8.01 8.98 -22.35
CA PRO A 344 -7.72 7.55 -22.38
C PRO A 344 -6.30 7.26 -22.89
N GLY A 345 -5.55 6.41 -22.17
CA GLY A 345 -4.18 6.06 -22.53
C GLY A 345 -3.10 7.07 -22.13
N ALA A 346 -3.45 8.19 -21.51
CA ALA A 346 -2.46 9.12 -20.97
C ALA A 346 -1.71 8.48 -19.79
N ALA A 347 -0.43 8.84 -19.62
CA ALA A 347 0.34 8.46 -18.46
C ALA A 347 -0.26 9.14 -17.20
N VAL A 348 -0.65 8.34 -16.22
CA VAL A 348 -1.17 8.84 -14.94
C VAL A 348 -0.07 8.73 -13.90
N ARG A 349 0.27 9.85 -13.29
CA ARG A 349 1.19 9.94 -12.16
C ARG A 349 0.57 10.84 -11.09
N LEU A 350 0.84 10.53 -9.85
CA LEU A 350 0.39 11.31 -8.70
C LEU A 350 1.48 11.29 -7.63
N ASP A 351 1.93 12.47 -7.22
CA ASP A 351 2.68 12.66 -6.00
C ASP A 351 1.72 12.49 -4.82
N GLY A 352 1.63 11.25 -4.34
CA GLY A 352 0.61 10.79 -3.43
C GLY A 352 1.05 10.82 -1.98
N VAL A 353 0.06 10.75 -1.09
CA VAL A 353 0.31 10.56 0.35
C VAL A 353 0.66 9.11 0.68
N THR A 354 0.31 8.16 -0.20
CA THR A 354 0.68 6.74 -0.08
C THR A 354 1.95 6.36 -0.83
N GLY A 355 2.55 7.27 -1.56
CA GLY A 355 3.77 7.10 -2.38
C GLY A 355 3.72 7.93 -3.65
N ASP A 356 4.81 7.99 -4.41
CA ASP A 356 4.77 8.43 -5.81
C ASP A 356 4.09 7.33 -6.64
N LEU A 357 2.91 7.65 -7.16
CA LEU A 357 2.02 6.72 -7.84
C LEU A 357 2.19 6.84 -9.35
N LYS A 358 2.42 5.71 -10.00
CA LYS A 358 2.54 5.61 -11.44
C LYS A 358 1.68 4.48 -11.97
N LEU A 359 0.84 4.76 -12.97
CA LEU A 359 0.05 3.73 -13.62
C LEU A 359 0.94 2.82 -14.49
N GLY A 360 0.98 1.53 -14.14
CA GLY A 360 1.64 0.49 -14.91
C GLY A 360 0.84 0.07 -16.16
N ARG A 361 1.47 -0.73 -17.02
CA ARG A 361 0.83 -1.29 -18.23
C ARG A 361 -0.30 -2.27 -17.92
N ASP A 362 -0.24 -2.90 -16.77
CA ASP A 362 -1.22 -3.82 -16.19
C ASP A 362 -2.39 -3.12 -15.48
N ARG A 363 -2.44 -1.77 -15.56
CA ARG A 363 -3.41 -0.91 -14.87
C ARG A 363 -3.34 -0.97 -13.34
N VAL A 364 -2.23 -1.38 -12.80
CA VAL A 364 -1.92 -1.29 -11.38
C VAL A 364 -1.16 0.01 -11.13
N PHE A 365 -1.55 0.75 -10.11
CA PHE A 365 -0.76 1.89 -9.62
C PHE A 365 0.40 1.35 -8.79
N GLU A 366 1.59 1.43 -9.35
CA GLU A 366 2.84 1.18 -8.64
C GLU A 366 3.11 2.33 -7.67
N ARG A 367 3.51 2.00 -6.45
CA ARG A 367 3.87 2.97 -5.41
C ARG A 367 5.38 2.96 -5.22
N GLN A 368 6.01 4.13 -5.35
CA GLN A 368 7.39 4.34 -4.93
C GLN A 368 7.38 5.02 -3.56
N LEU A 369 7.96 4.37 -2.56
CA LEU A 369 7.94 4.82 -1.18
C LEU A 369 9.25 5.51 -0.80
N PRO A 370 9.23 6.57 0.02
CA PRO A 370 10.43 7.12 0.62
C PRO A 370 11.06 6.14 1.62
N ALA A 371 12.36 6.30 1.82
CA ALA A 371 13.11 5.57 2.83
C ALA A 371 13.27 6.40 4.12
N GLY A 372 13.31 5.71 5.24
CA GLY A 372 13.59 6.28 6.56
C GLY A 372 14.54 5.39 7.37
N VAL A 373 14.91 5.85 8.55
CA VAL A 373 15.67 5.10 9.54
C VAL A 373 14.91 5.12 10.86
N MET A 374 14.75 3.96 11.47
CA MET A 374 14.11 3.88 12.78
C MET A 374 14.97 4.52 13.85
N GLY A 375 14.41 5.44 14.63
CA GLY A 375 15.10 6.13 15.70
C GLY A 375 15.04 5.36 17.02
N GLY A 376 16.12 5.47 17.84
CA GLY A 376 16.16 4.90 19.18
C GLY A 376 15.31 5.65 20.22
N ASN A 377 14.97 6.93 19.99
CA ASN A 377 14.18 7.77 20.87
C ASN A 377 12.88 8.18 20.18
N ALA A 378 11.78 8.20 20.96
CA ALA A 378 10.54 8.81 20.51
C ALA A 378 10.82 10.26 20.06
N LEU A 379 10.43 10.63 18.86
CA LEU A 379 10.40 12.04 18.48
C LEU A 379 9.33 12.72 19.34
N GLN A 380 9.76 13.73 20.08
CA GLN A 380 8.88 14.66 20.79
C GLN A 380 8.07 15.49 19.81
#